data_3339865058ed498ec5a5ba1776291bce
#
_entry.id   3339865058ed498ec5a5ba1776291bce
#
_cell.length_a   1.000
_cell.length_b   1.000
_cell.length_c   1.000
_cell.angle_alpha   90.00
_cell.angle_beta   90.00
_cell.angle_gamma   90.00
#
_symmetry.space_group_name_H-M   'P 1'
#
loop_
_entity.id
_entity.type
_entity.pdbx_description
1 polymer ?
#
loop_
_entity_poly.entity_id
_entity_poly.type
_entity_poly.pdbx_seq_one_letter_code
_entity_poly.pdbx_strand_id
1 'polypeptide(L)'
;MDQLDNIQNLIYVIRGQRVMLDRDLAKAYGVETKALNQAVKRNIKRFEGEDYMFQLTKEECLRLQIVTLNEAQGKHLKYMPYAFTMLGTAMLSSVLRSETAIQTNRKTI
;
A
#
# COMPACT_ATOMS: atom_id res chain seq x y z
N MET A 1 -8.92 20.24 10.14
CA MET A 1 -9.11 19.45 8.92
C MET A 1 -9.43 18.03 9.31
N ASP A 2 -10.51 17.49 8.80
CA ASP A 2 -10.85 16.16 9.25
C ASP A 2 -10.14 15.07 8.42
N GLN A 3 -10.10 13.87 9.00
CA GLN A 3 -9.37 12.77 8.39
C GLN A 3 -10.00 12.31 7.09
N LEU A 4 -11.29 12.53 6.93
CA LEU A 4 -11.99 12.10 5.73
C LEU A 4 -11.45 12.83 4.50
N ASP A 5 -11.23 14.13 4.62
CA ASP A 5 -10.66 14.91 3.53
C ASP A 5 -9.25 14.44 3.19
N ASN A 6 -8.45 14.12 4.19
CA ASN A 6 -7.10 13.62 3.98
C ASN A 6 -7.12 12.27 3.26
N ILE A 7 -8.04 11.39 3.64
CA ILE A 7 -8.16 10.09 3.01
C ILE A 7 -8.58 10.24 1.56
N GLN A 8 -9.52 11.12 1.26
CA GLN A 8 -9.97 11.34 -0.10
C GLN A 8 -8.83 11.82 -1.00
N ASN A 9 -7.92 12.63 -0.46
CA ASN A 9 -6.79 13.12 -1.23
C ASN A 9 -5.77 12.03 -1.53
N LEU A 10 -5.84 10.89 -0.86
CA LEU A 10 -4.93 9.76 -1.07
C LEU A 10 -5.49 8.74 -2.05
N ILE A 11 -6.71 8.94 -2.53
CA ILE A 11 -7.34 7.99 -3.44
C ILE A 11 -7.06 8.42 -4.88
N TYR A 12 -6.55 7.50 -5.66
CA TYR A 12 -6.30 7.69 -7.08
C TYR A 12 -7.26 6.83 -7.87
N VAL A 13 -7.55 7.23 -9.10
CA VAL A 13 -8.28 6.38 -10.04
C VAL A 13 -7.26 5.88 -11.06
N ILE A 14 -6.94 4.61 -11.02
CA ILE A 14 -5.93 3.99 -11.88
C ILE A 14 -6.52 2.72 -12.46
N ARG A 15 -6.40 2.55 -13.77
CA ARG A 15 -6.95 1.40 -14.48
C ARG A 15 -8.43 1.20 -14.19
N GLY A 16 -9.15 2.33 -14.06
CA GLY A 16 -10.59 2.29 -13.83
C GLY A 16 -11.00 1.93 -12.42
N GLN A 17 -10.07 1.85 -11.48
CA GLN A 17 -10.35 1.47 -10.11
C GLN A 17 -9.88 2.54 -9.14
N ARG A 18 -10.59 2.67 -8.03
CA ARG A 18 -10.14 3.52 -6.94
C ARG A 18 -9.11 2.76 -6.13
N VAL A 19 -7.94 3.35 -5.96
CA VAL A 19 -6.83 2.69 -5.29
C VAL A 19 -6.15 3.64 -4.32
N MET A 20 -5.43 3.07 -3.35
CA MET A 20 -4.52 3.78 -2.49
C MET A 20 -3.14 3.17 -2.61
N LEU A 21 -2.12 4.01 -2.46
CA LEU A 21 -0.75 3.55 -2.60
C LEU A 21 -0.25 2.91 -1.31
N ASP A 22 0.70 1.98 -1.44
CA ASP A 22 1.27 1.26 -0.31
C ASP A 22 1.84 2.22 0.75
N ARG A 23 2.57 3.25 0.33
CA ARG A 23 3.18 4.20 1.27
C ARG A 23 2.13 5.01 2.04
N ASP A 24 1.02 5.33 1.39
CA ASP A 24 -0.06 6.06 2.06
C ASP A 24 -0.78 5.19 3.07
N LEU A 25 -1.00 3.91 2.70
CA LEU A 25 -1.61 2.95 3.61
C LEU A 25 -0.69 2.65 4.79
N ALA A 26 0.61 2.53 4.53
CA ALA A 26 1.59 2.30 5.60
C ALA A 26 1.54 3.43 6.61
N LYS A 27 1.50 4.67 6.12
CA LYS A 27 1.42 5.82 7.00
C LYS A 27 0.13 5.79 7.82
N ALA A 28 -0.98 5.43 7.19
CA ALA A 28 -2.27 5.36 7.88
C ALA A 28 -2.28 4.30 8.98
N TYR A 29 -1.59 3.19 8.76
CA TYR A 29 -1.50 2.11 9.74
C TYR A 29 -0.36 2.30 10.74
N GLY A 30 0.47 3.32 10.55
CA GLY A 30 1.59 3.57 11.45
C GLY A 30 2.72 2.56 11.32
N VAL A 31 2.91 2.01 10.12
CA VAL A 31 3.98 1.05 9.86
C VAL A 31 4.82 1.56 8.70
N GLU A 32 6.02 1.01 8.55
CA GLU A 32 6.87 1.35 7.41
C GLU A 32 6.36 0.66 6.15
N THR A 33 6.55 1.33 5.01
CA THR A 33 6.13 0.78 3.72
C THR A 33 6.77 -0.58 3.48
N LYS A 34 8.03 -0.73 3.83
CA LYS A 34 8.73 -2.00 3.68
C LYS A 34 8.06 -3.10 4.49
N ALA A 35 7.68 -2.80 5.72
CA ALA A 35 7.02 -3.78 6.57
C ALA A 35 5.66 -4.17 6.02
N LEU A 36 4.91 -3.19 5.52
CA LEU A 36 3.61 -3.47 4.90
C LEU A 36 3.77 -4.40 3.70
N ASN A 37 4.72 -4.10 2.83
CA ASN A 37 4.93 -4.91 1.63
C ASN A 37 5.45 -6.30 1.95
N GLN A 38 6.22 -6.45 3.04
CA GLN A 38 6.65 -7.76 3.49
C GLN A 38 5.46 -8.59 4.00
N ALA A 39 4.53 -7.95 4.71
CA ALA A 39 3.33 -8.64 5.17
C ALA A 39 2.50 -9.12 3.99
N VAL A 40 2.39 -8.31 2.94
CA VAL A 40 1.69 -8.71 1.72
C VAL A 40 2.38 -9.93 1.09
N LYS A 41 3.70 -9.92 1.01
CA LYS A 41 4.44 -11.05 0.44
C LYS A 41 4.21 -12.34 1.21
N ARG A 42 4.15 -12.25 2.54
CA ARG A 42 3.87 -13.42 3.35
C ARG A 42 2.47 -13.98 3.13
N ASN A 43 1.56 -13.13 2.62
CA ASN A 43 0.16 -13.49 2.41
C ASN A 43 -0.24 -13.31 0.94
N ILE A 44 0.72 -13.50 0.03
CA ILE A 44 0.53 -13.09 -1.37
C ILE A 44 -0.67 -13.77 -2.02
N LYS A 45 -1.01 -14.97 -1.62
CA LYS A 45 -2.13 -15.67 -2.20
C LYS A 45 -3.46 -14.98 -1.96
N ARG A 46 -3.54 -14.16 -0.93
CA ARG A 46 -4.74 -13.39 -0.62
C ARG A 46 -4.89 -12.15 -1.48
N PHE A 47 -3.83 -11.79 -2.22
CA PHE A 47 -3.80 -10.57 -3.01
C PHE A 47 -3.66 -10.85 -4.51
N GLU A 48 -3.95 -12.07 -4.94
CA GLU A 48 -3.76 -12.43 -6.34
C GLU A 48 -4.75 -11.71 -7.24
N GLY A 49 -4.21 -11.19 -8.34
CA GLY A 49 -5.01 -10.53 -9.36
C GLY A 49 -5.11 -9.04 -9.16
N GLU A 50 -5.35 -8.35 -10.28
CA GLU A 50 -5.44 -6.89 -10.28
C GLU A 50 -6.71 -6.38 -9.59
N ASP A 51 -7.62 -7.27 -9.22
CA ASP A 51 -8.77 -6.91 -8.43
C ASP A 51 -8.39 -6.54 -7.00
N TYR A 52 -7.22 -6.95 -6.55
CA TYR A 52 -6.74 -6.68 -5.20
C TYR A 52 -5.63 -5.66 -5.17
N MET A 53 -4.58 -5.86 -5.97
CA MET A 53 -3.45 -4.95 -5.99
C MET A 53 -2.66 -5.10 -7.29
N PHE A 54 -1.89 -4.08 -7.61
CA PHE A 54 -0.98 -4.14 -8.74
C PHE A 54 0.12 -3.12 -8.55
N GLN A 55 1.26 -3.35 -9.17
CA GLN A 55 2.36 -2.39 -9.14
C GLN A 55 2.18 -1.38 -10.26
N LEU A 56 2.38 -0.11 -9.94
CA LEU A 56 2.27 0.95 -10.95
C LEU A 56 3.43 0.89 -11.93
N THR A 57 3.15 1.29 -13.17
CA THR A 57 4.19 1.49 -14.16
C THR A 57 4.80 2.87 -13.97
N LYS A 58 5.99 3.06 -14.56
CA LYS A 58 6.62 4.37 -14.56
C LYS A 58 5.73 5.42 -15.23
N GLU A 59 5.08 5.03 -16.31
CA GLU A 59 4.19 5.94 -17.03
C GLU A 59 3.00 6.37 -16.18
N GLU A 60 2.44 5.45 -15.41
CA GLU A 60 1.35 5.78 -14.51
C GLU A 60 1.80 6.76 -13.45
N CYS A 61 2.98 6.54 -12.88
CA CYS A 61 3.52 7.45 -11.88
C CYS A 61 3.75 8.84 -12.45
N LEU A 62 4.31 8.92 -13.64
CA LEU A 62 4.56 10.22 -14.28
C LEU A 62 3.26 10.96 -14.58
N ARG A 63 2.28 10.26 -15.14
CA ARG A 63 1.02 10.87 -15.50
C ARG A 63 0.28 11.43 -14.28
N LEU A 64 0.37 10.73 -13.16
CA LEU A 64 -0.34 11.09 -11.94
C LEU A 64 0.52 11.91 -10.99
N GLN A 65 1.73 12.26 -11.42
CA GLN A 65 2.67 13.05 -10.62
C GLN A 65 2.98 12.39 -9.29
N ILE A 66 3.08 11.08 -9.30
CA ILE A 66 3.45 10.31 -8.12
C ILE A 66 4.98 10.23 -8.06
N VAL A 67 5.54 10.82 -7.01
CA VAL A 67 7.00 10.85 -6.84
C VAL A 67 7.46 9.50 -6.31
N THR A 68 8.50 8.93 -6.95
CA THR A 68 9.13 7.72 -6.44
C THR A 68 10.34 8.11 -5.61
N LEU A 69 10.71 7.24 -4.67
CA LEU A 69 11.88 7.50 -3.83
C LEU A 69 13.14 7.64 -4.64
N ASN A 70 13.24 6.91 -5.74
CA ASN A 70 14.42 6.97 -6.59
C ASN A 70 14.63 8.35 -7.18
N GLU A 71 13.56 8.95 -7.65
CA GLU A 71 13.64 10.28 -8.23
C GLU A 71 13.96 11.33 -7.17
N ALA A 72 13.33 11.21 -6.01
CA ALA A 72 13.53 12.15 -4.93
C ALA A 72 14.97 12.15 -4.40
N GLN A 73 15.64 11.00 -4.50
CA GLN A 73 17.00 10.85 -3.99
C GLN A 73 18.05 10.81 -5.07
N GLY A 74 17.65 10.91 -6.34
CA GLY A 74 18.58 10.83 -7.45
C GLY A 74 19.22 9.47 -7.63
N LYS A 75 18.63 8.42 -7.10
CA LYS A 75 19.13 7.06 -7.23
C LYS A 75 18.50 6.36 -8.40
N HIS A 76 19.15 5.29 -8.86
CA HIS A 76 18.68 4.55 -10.02
C HIS A 76 17.80 3.35 -9.70
N LEU A 77 17.64 3.03 -8.43
CA LEU A 77 16.75 1.95 -8.03
C LEU A 77 15.32 2.32 -8.38
N LYS A 78 14.64 1.44 -9.07
CA LYS A 78 13.30 1.73 -9.56
C LYS A 78 12.27 1.03 -8.69
N TYR A 79 11.89 1.66 -7.62
CA TYR A 79 10.78 1.18 -6.82
C TYR A 79 9.52 1.90 -7.25
N MET A 80 8.63 1.17 -7.89
CA MET A 80 7.32 1.69 -8.24
C MET A 80 6.33 1.28 -7.16
N PRO A 81 5.48 2.18 -6.69
CA PRO A 81 4.56 1.83 -5.61
C PRO A 81 3.54 0.80 -6.04
N TYR A 82 3.01 0.08 -5.05
CA TYR A 82 1.88 -0.79 -5.26
C TYR A 82 0.59 -0.04 -4.98
N ALA A 83 -0.42 -0.33 -5.76
CA ALA A 83 -1.75 0.24 -5.61
C ALA A 83 -2.69 -0.84 -5.11
N PHE A 84 -3.45 -0.54 -4.07
CA PHE A 84 -4.42 -1.47 -3.48
C PHE A 84 -5.81 -0.97 -3.81
N THR A 85 -6.62 -1.83 -4.42
CA THR A 85 -8.02 -1.54 -4.71
C THR A 85 -8.81 -1.54 -3.41
N MET A 86 -10.11 -1.28 -3.49
CA MET A 86 -10.95 -1.36 -2.28
C MET A 86 -10.90 -2.77 -1.68
N LEU A 87 -10.95 -3.80 -2.50
CA LEU A 87 -10.84 -5.18 -2.03
C LEU A 87 -9.47 -5.45 -1.42
N GLY A 88 -8.42 -4.97 -2.09
CA GLY A 88 -7.05 -5.15 -1.60
C GLY A 88 -6.82 -4.45 -0.29
N THR A 89 -7.39 -3.24 -0.14
CA THR A 89 -7.25 -2.49 1.11
C THR A 89 -7.96 -3.20 2.25
N ALA A 90 -9.15 -3.75 2.00
CA ALA A 90 -9.87 -4.53 3.02
C ALA A 90 -9.08 -5.77 3.41
N MET A 91 -8.52 -6.47 2.44
CA MET A 91 -7.69 -7.65 2.71
C MET A 91 -6.44 -7.27 3.51
N LEU A 92 -5.81 -6.16 3.16
CA LEU A 92 -4.62 -5.68 3.86
C LEU A 92 -4.93 -5.41 5.33
N SER A 93 -6.05 -4.77 5.59
CA SER A 93 -6.48 -4.49 6.96
C SER A 93 -6.60 -5.78 7.76
N SER A 94 -7.21 -6.80 7.17
CA SER A 94 -7.36 -8.11 7.80
C SER A 94 -6.01 -8.75 8.09
N VAL A 95 -5.10 -8.72 7.13
CA VAL A 95 -3.77 -9.31 7.26
C VAL A 95 -2.96 -8.63 8.36
N LEU A 96 -2.93 -7.31 8.34
CA LEU A 96 -2.15 -6.56 9.32
C LEU A 96 -2.69 -6.76 10.73
N ARG A 97 -4.01 -6.79 10.88
CA ARG A 97 -4.64 -7.01 12.18
C ARG A 97 -4.31 -8.40 12.72
N SER A 98 -4.35 -9.40 11.87
CA SER A 98 -4.04 -10.77 12.24
C SER A 98 -2.58 -10.91 12.69
N GLU A 99 -1.66 -10.31 11.95
CA GLU A 99 -0.24 -10.38 12.31
C GLU A 99 0.06 -9.65 13.61
N THR A 100 -0.59 -8.52 13.83
CA THR A 100 -0.42 -7.78 15.08
C THR A 100 -0.94 -8.60 16.27
N ALA A 101 -2.08 -9.26 16.11
CA ALA A 101 -2.64 -10.10 17.16
C ALA A 101 -1.71 -11.23 17.53
N ILE A 102 -1.09 -11.87 16.55
CA ILE A 102 -0.13 -12.95 16.79
C ILE A 102 1.05 -12.44 17.60
N GLN A 103 1.61 -11.30 17.21
CA GLN A 103 2.75 -10.74 17.93
C GLN A 103 2.40 -10.36 19.36
N THR A 104 1.21 -9.80 19.55
CA THR A 104 0.75 -9.44 20.88
C THR A 104 0.62 -10.67 21.78
N ASN A 105 0.06 -11.74 21.25
CA ASN A 105 -0.08 -12.99 22.00
C ASN A 105 1.28 -13.56 22.38
N ARG A 106 2.25 -13.50 21.48
CA ARG A 106 3.60 -13.97 21.78
C ARG A 106 4.26 -13.19 22.90
N LYS A 107 4.00 -11.88 22.95
CA LYS A 107 4.59 -11.03 23.98
C LYS A 107 3.99 -11.25 25.34
N THR A 108 2.75 -11.71 25.41
CA THR A 108 2.08 -11.93 26.69
C THR A 108 2.40 -13.29 27.31
N ILE A 109 2.96 -14.18 26.55
CA ILE A 109 3.36 -15.48 27.05
C ILE A 109 4.77 -15.40 27.58
#